data_f171f2519de0201ecf30d745f9ac8d34
#
_entry.id   f171f2519de0201ecf30d745f9ac8d34
#
_cell.length_a   1.000
_cell.length_b   1.000
_cell.length_c   1.000
_cell.angle_alpha   90.00
_cell.angle_beta   90.00
_cell.angle_gamma   90.00
#
_symmetry.space_group_name_H-M   'P 1'
#
loop_
_entity.id
_entity.type
_entity.pdbx_description
1 polymer ?
#
loop_
_entity_poly.entity_id
_entity_poly.type
_entity_poly.pdbx_seq_one_letter_code
_entity_poly.pdbx_strand_id
1 'polypeptide(L)'
;METALDHFIILKLNKLEKQTVRPAAEVYDVCAQLCSVAVQFEDAWERKDIEFDADLEDAAYTQADPGLLELVWTNLLSNAVKFTPQGGSITLRQTRANGKIYVSVTDTGCGMDEKAIKHIYDKFYQGDTSHSTEGNGLGMALVKRILELTGAEMQIESTPGKGSAFTVVLPRENKQNRHCAGRYTAQCRSFFNFFQN
;
A
#
# COMPACT_ATOMS: atom_id res chain seq x y z
N MET A 1 -14.66 19.49 1.52
CA MET A 1 -15.86 18.64 1.32
C MET A 1 -15.42 17.22 1.59
N GLU A 2 -15.89 16.59 2.67
CA GLU A 2 -15.54 15.20 2.99
C GLU A 2 -15.99 14.28 1.85
N THR A 3 -15.05 13.48 1.35
CA THR A 3 -15.37 12.52 0.27
C THR A 3 -16.02 11.26 0.89
N ALA A 4 -16.73 10.47 0.08
CA ALA A 4 -17.29 9.18 0.52
C ALA A 4 -16.16 8.23 1.04
N LEU A 5 -14.95 8.35 0.50
CA LEU A 5 -13.78 7.61 0.94
C LEU A 5 -13.33 8.03 2.35
N ASP A 6 -13.35 9.32 2.66
CA ASP A 6 -12.99 9.84 3.98
C ASP A 6 -13.92 9.31 5.07
N HIS A 7 -15.23 9.32 4.79
CA HIS A 7 -16.23 8.78 5.70
C HIS A 7 -16.05 7.27 5.92
N PHE A 8 -15.71 6.52 4.88
CA PHE A 8 -15.41 5.09 4.96
C PHE A 8 -14.16 4.81 5.82
N ILE A 9 -13.08 5.59 5.65
CA ILE A 9 -11.85 5.47 6.44
C ILE A 9 -12.13 5.73 7.93
N ILE A 10 -12.88 6.79 8.26
CA ILE A 10 -13.27 7.12 9.63
C ILE A 10 -14.06 5.97 10.28
N LEU A 11 -15.07 5.45 9.57
CA LEU A 11 -15.87 4.33 10.09
C LEU A 11 -15.04 3.06 10.29
N LYS A 12 -14.13 2.74 9.36
CA LYS A 12 -13.24 1.58 9.47
C LYS A 12 -12.28 1.75 10.63
N LEU A 13 -11.61 2.91 10.75
CA LEU A 13 -10.69 3.19 11.83
C LEU A 13 -11.38 3.07 13.20
N ASN A 14 -12.56 3.68 13.37
CA ASN A 14 -13.34 3.59 14.60
C ASN A 14 -13.71 2.13 14.96
N LYS A 15 -14.10 1.31 13.97
CA LYS A 15 -14.42 -0.11 14.20
C LYS A 15 -13.18 -0.91 14.63
N LEU A 16 -12.03 -0.66 13.99
CA LEU A 16 -10.77 -1.34 14.30
C LEU A 16 -10.20 -0.90 15.66
N GLU A 17 -10.38 0.37 16.05
CA GLU A 17 -9.97 0.86 17.38
C GLU A 17 -10.80 0.29 18.52
N LYS A 18 -12.09 0.13 18.31
CA LYS A 18 -12.99 -0.48 19.30
C LYS A 18 -12.82 -2.00 19.41
N GLN A 19 -11.86 -2.59 18.72
CA GLN A 19 -11.61 -4.04 18.68
C GLN A 19 -12.86 -4.88 18.33
N THR A 20 -13.84 -4.30 17.68
CA THR A 20 -15.05 -4.98 17.25
C THR A 20 -14.86 -5.86 16.02
N VAL A 21 -13.73 -5.69 15.31
CA VAL A 21 -13.35 -6.49 14.16
C VAL A 21 -12.23 -7.44 14.55
N ARG A 22 -12.47 -8.74 14.45
CA ARG A 22 -11.41 -9.76 14.50
C ARG A 22 -10.93 -9.99 13.08
N PRO A 23 -9.62 -9.87 12.80
CA PRO A 23 -9.08 -10.17 11.47
C PRO A 23 -9.46 -11.60 11.06
N ALA A 24 -10.00 -11.75 9.85
CA ALA A 24 -10.28 -13.05 9.25
C ALA A 24 -9.04 -13.52 8.50
N ALA A 25 -8.04 -14.02 9.24
CA ALA A 25 -6.78 -14.45 8.66
C ALA A 25 -6.97 -15.69 7.79
N GLU A 26 -6.57 -15.60 6.52
CA GLU A 26 -6.51 -16.70 5.57
C GLU A 26 -5.18 -16.70 4.82
N VAL A 27 -4.81 -17.85 4.26
CA VAL A 27 -3.61 -17.96 3.41
C VAL A 27 -3.96 -17.51 2.00
N TYR A 28 -3.33 -16.45 1.51
CA TYR A 28 -3.58 -15.90 0.18
C TYR A 28 -2.31 -15.41 -0.52
N ASP A 29 -2.40 -15.15 -1.80
CA ASP A 29 -1.31 -14.64 -2.63
C ASP A 29 -1.28 -13.10 -2.62
N VAL A 30 -0.26 -12.54 -1.98
CA VAL A 30 -0.06 -11.09 -1.89
C VAL A 30 0.22 -10.48 -3.27
N CYS A 31 0.96 -11.17 -4.14
CA CYS A 31 1.27 -10.63 -5.48
C CYS A 31 0.00 -10.42 -6.30
N ALA A 32 -0.92 -11.40 -6.27
CA ALA A 32 -2.20 -11.28 -6.94
C ALA A 32 -3.03 -10.10 -6.41
N GLN A 33 -3.03 -9.89 -5.11
CA GLN A 33 -3.72 -8.76 -4.50
C GLN A 33 -3.09 -7.42 -4.90
N LEU A 34 -1.75 -7.31 -4.86
CA LEU A 34 -1.03 -6.09 -5.25
C LEU A 34 -1.34 -5.69 -6.69
N CYS A 35 -1.34 -6.66 -7.62
CA CYS A 35 -1.75 -6.41 -9.00
C CYS A 35 -3.18 -5.86 -9.08
N SER A 36 -4.13 -6.51 -8.39
CA SER A 36 -5.54 -6.10 -8.41
C SER A 36 -5.76 -4.70 -7.86
N VAL A 37 -4.98 -4.31 -6.84
CA VAL A 37 -5.05 -2.95 -6.28
C VAL A 37 -4.36 -1.95 -7.19
N ALA A 38 -3.19 -2.27 -7.76
CA ALA A 38 -2.45 -1.37 -8.63
C ALA A 38 -3.30 -0.93 -9.83
N VAL A 39 -3.97 -1.85 -10.51
CA VAL A 39 -4.85 -1.57 -11.68
C VAL A 39 -5.90 -0.50 -11.37
N GLN A 40 -6.37 -0.39 -10.13
CA GLN A 40 -7.37 0.63 -9.76
C GLN A 40 -6.84 2.07 -9.86
N PHE A 41 -5.52 2.25 -9.91
CA PHE A 41 -4.88 3.55 -10.01
C PHE A 41 -4.38 3.90 -11.42
N GLU A 42 -4.60 3.03 -12.42
CA GLU A 42 -4.10 3.21 -13.80
C GLU A 42 -4.47 4.58 -14.37
N ASP A 43 -5.74 4.91 -14.41
CA ASP A 43 -6.21 6.22 -14.90
C ASP A 43 -5.58 7.40 -14.15
N ALA A 44 -5.20 7.21 -12.88
CA ALA A 44 -4.68 8.28 -12.06
C ALA A 44 -3.20 8.55 -12.33
N TRP A 45 -2.39 7.52 -12.51
CA TRP A 45 -0.97 7.71 -12.86
C TRP A 45 -0.81 8.10 -14.35
N GLU A 46 -1.63 7.58 -15.27
CA GLU A 46 -1.62 7.99 -16.66
C GLU A 46 -1.94 9.48 -16.83
N ARG A 47 -2.99 9.98 -16.15
CA ARG A 47 -3.33 11.42 -16.19
C ARG A 47 -2.21 12.33 -15.70
N LYS A 48 -1.31 11.82 -14.83
CA LYS A 48 -0.16 12.54 -14.31
C LYS A 48 1.13 12.23 -15.08
N ASP A 49 1.07 11.41 -16.14
CA ASP A 49 2.25 10.96 -16.87
C ASP A 49 3.32 10.36 -15.93
N ILE A 50 2.86 9.59 -14.92
CA ILE A 50 3.74 8.94 -13.95
C ILE A 50 4.18 7.60 -14.54
N GLU A 51 5.50 7.37 -14.58
CA GLU A 51 6.06 6.07 -14.89
C GLU A 51 5.79 5.09 -13.75
N PHE A 52 4.99 4.06 -13.99
CA PHE A 52 4.68 3.03 -13.01
C PHE A 52 5.40 1.72 -13.35
N ASP A 53 6.27 1.28 -12.45
CA ASP A 53 6.99 0.00 -12.57
C ASP A 53 6.56 -0.97 -11.48
N ALA A 54 6.37 -2.26 -11.84
CA ALA A 54 5.99 -3.31 -10.91
C ALA A 54 6.92 -4.52 -11.02
N ASP A 55 7.77 -4.70 -10.01
CA ASP A 55 8.70 -5.82 -9.84
C ASP A 55 8.17 -6.79 -8.78
N LEU A 56 7.31 -7.71 -9.23
CA LEU A 56 6.62 -8.68 -8.37
C LEU A 56 7.06 -10.10 -8.72
N GLU A 57 7.33 -10.91 -7.70
CA GLU A 57 7.55 -12.34 -7.90
C GLU A 57 6.27 -13.06 -8.37
N ASP A 58 6.40 -14.28 -8.89
CA ASP A 58 5.27 -15.07 -9.41
C ASP A 58 4.13 -15.27 -8.41
N ALA A 59 4.46 -15.49 -7.14
CA ALA A 59 3.50 -15.62 -6.05
C ALA A 59 4.20 -15.51 -4.70
N ALA A 60 3.55 -14.87 -3.73
CA ALA A 60 4.01 -14.79 -2.34
C ALA A 60 2.84 -14.99 -1.37
N TYR A 61 2.90 -16.04 -0.56
CA TYR A 61 1.80 -16.41 0.35
C TYR A 61 2.06 -15.94 1.76
N THR A 62 1.06 -15.29 2.35
CA THR A 62 1.00 -14.90 3.77
C THR A 62 -0.28 -15.40 4.40
N GLN A 63 -0.33 -15.46 5.73
CA GLN A 63 -1.55 -15.68 6.49
C GLN A 63 -1.96 -14.39 7.17
N ALA A 64 -2.92 -13.69 6.60
CA ALA A 64 -3.45 -12.43 7.12
C ALA A 64 -4.88 -12.21 6.64
N ASP A 65 -5.52 -11.14 7.09
CA ASP A 65 -6.82 -10.71 6.57
C ASP A 65 -6.61 -9.94 5.26
N PRO A 66 -7.02 -10.49 4.08
CA PRO A 66 -6.80 -9.85 2.80
C PRO A 66 -7.50 -8.50 2.68
N GLY A 67 -8.71 -8.39 3.25
CA GLY A 67 -9.48 -7.13 3.20
C GLY A 67 -8.85 -6.00 4.01
N LEU A 68 -8.14 -6.33 5.10
CA LEU A 68 -7.38 -5.34 5.85
C LEU A 68 -6.10 -4.94 5.11
N LEU A 69 -5.35 -5.90 4.55
CA LEU A 69 -4.13 -5.58 3.82
C LEU A 69 -4.41 -4.87 2.48
N GLU A 70 -5.54 -5.14 1.83
CA GLU A 70 -5.98 -4.36 0.67
C GLU A 70 -6.09 -2.86 0.98
N LEU A 71 -6.61 -2.50 2.16
CA LEU A 71 -6.67 -1.10 2.61
C LEU A 71 -5.26 -0.50 2.82
N VAL A 72 -4.28 -1.31 3.25
CA VAL A 72 -2.89 -0.86 3.35
C VAL A 72 -2.34 -0.52 1.97
N TRP A 73 -2.46 -1.44 1.01
CA TRP A 73 -1.96 -1.22 -0.36
C TRP A 73 -2.62 -0.05 -1.04
N THR A 74 -3.95 0.06 -0.91
CA THR A 74 -4.73 1.19 -1.45
C THR A 74 -4.26 2.53 -0.89
N ASN A 75 -4.01 2.61 0.43
CA ASN A 75 -3.52 3.86 1.04
C ASN A 75 -2.10 4.21 0.58
N LEU A 76 -1.18 3.22 0.51
CA LEU A 76 0.19 3.47 0.08
C LEU A 76 0.25 3.90 -1.38
N LEU A 77 -0.45 3.22 -2.29
CA LEU A 77 -0.50 3.56 -3.71
C LEU A 77 -1.22 4.90 -3.96
N SER A 78 -2.33 5.16 -3.25
CA SER A 78 -3.01 6.45 -3.32
C SER A 78 -2.09 7.60 -2.90
N ASN A 79 -1.32 7.43 -1.81
CA ASN A 79 -0.35 8.44 -1.38
C ASN A 79 0.77 8.61 -2.41
N ALA A 80 1.33 7.52 -2.96
CA ALA A 80 2.36 7.60 -3.99
C ALA A 80 1.87 8.39 -5.21
N VAL A 81 0.70 8.05 -5.78
CA VAL A 81 0.11 8.78 -6.91
C VAL A 81 -0.19 10.24 -6.56
N LYS A 82 -0.69 10.50 -5.35
CA LYS A 82 -1.03 11.85 -4.89
C LYS A 82 0.20 12.74 -4.82
N PHE A 83 1.28 12.29 -4.20
CA PHE A 83 2.46 13.10 -3.89
C PHE A 83 3.54 13.08 -4.97
N THR A 84 3.48 12.14 -5.92
CA THR A 84 4.35 12.15 -7.10
C THR A 84 3.93 13.27 -8.04
N PRO A 85 4.84 14.16 -8.49
CA PRO A 85 4.55 15.18 -9.48
C PRO A 85 4.30 14.56 -10.86
N GLN A 86 3.76 15.35 -11.77
CA GLN A 86 3.64 14.94 -13.17
C GLN A 86 5.02 14.58 -13.75
N GLY A 87 5.10 13.48 -14.50
CA GLY A 87 6.34 12.96 -15.09
C GLY A 87 7.29 12.31 -14.08
N GLY A 88 6.83 12.08 -12.83
CA GLY A 88 7.60 11.34 -11.84
C GLY A 88 7.47 9.82 -12.01
N SER A 89 7.99 9.04 -11.05
CA SER A 89 7.92 7.58 -11.10
C SER A 89 7.44 6.97 -9.79
N ILE A 90 6.78 5.81 -9.90
CA ILE A 90 6.36 4.97 -8.77
C ILE A 90 6.82 3.54 -9.06
N THR A 91 7.48 2.90 -8.09
CA THR A 91 7.86 1.50 -8.17
C THR A 91 7.15 0.69 -7.08
N LEU A 92 6.41 -0.33 -7.50
CA LEU A 92 5.81 -1.34 -6.63
C LEU A 92 6.67 -2.60 -6.68
N ARG A 93 7.37 -2.92 -5.60
CA ARG A 93 8.25 -4.10 -5.55
C ARG A 93 7.80 -5.07 -4.48
N GLN A 94 7.86 -6.38 -4.80
CA GLN A 94 7.68 -7.44 -3.81
C GLN A 94 8.83 -8.43 -3.89
N THR A 95 9.44 -8.74 -2.74
CA THR A 95 10.54 -9.71 -2.62
C THR A 95 10.34 -10.62 -1.41
N ARG A 96 11.05 -11.76 -1.40
CA ARG A 96 11.04 -12.70 -0.28
C ARG A 96 12.46 -12.89 0.24
N ALA A 97 12.63 -12.70 1.54
CA ALA A 97 13.91 -12.96 2.22
C ALA A 97 13.66 -13.42 3.67
N ASN A 98 14.48 -14.33 4.17
CA ASN A 98 14.51 -14.75 5.59
C ASN A 98 13.15 -15.13 6.18
N GLY A 99 12.31 -15.82 5.40
CA GLY A 99 10.99 -16.22 5.86
C GLY A 99 9.97 -15.10 5.95
N LYS A 100 10.26 -13.94 5.37
CA LYS A 100 9.40 -12.77 5.30
C LYS A 100 9.11 -12.37 3.85
N ILE A 101 8.03 -11.64 3.65
CA ILE A 101 7.64 -10.97 2.41
C ILE A 101 7.81 -9.48 2.63
N TYR A 102 8.49 -8.82 1.72
CA TYR A 102 8.69 -7.38 1.70
C TYR A 102 7.91 -6.80 0.52
N VAL A 103 7.01 -5.87 0.80
CA VAL A 103 6.27 -5.12 -0.22
C VAL A 103 6.64 -3.66 -0.07
N SER A 104 7.30 -3.08 -1.06
CA SER A 104 7.67 -1.67 -1.05
C SER A 104 6.93 -0.89 -2.14
N VAL A 105 6.46 0.29 -1.78
CA VAL A 105 5.96 1.33 -2.68
C VAL A 105 6.95 2.49 -2.59
N THR A 106 7.64 2.77 -3.67
CA THR A 106 8.63 3.85 -3.75
C THR A 106 8.14 4.90 -4.74
N ASP A 107 8.18 6.16 -4.36
CA ASP A 107 7.79 7.30 -5.19
C ASP A 107 8.92 8.32 -5.32
N THR A 108 8.89 9.13 -6.38
CA THR A 108 9.79 10.28 -6.59
C THR A 108 9.10 11.59 -6.24
N GLY A 109 8.24 11.57 -5.23
CA GLY A 109 7.45 12.71 -4.78
C GLY A 109 8.23 13.75 -3.96
N CYS A 110 7.48 14.58 -3.24
CA CYS A 110 8.07 15.65 -2.42
C CYS A 110 8.94 15.15 -1.27
N GLY A 111 8.80 13.87 -0.87
CA GLY A 111 9.48 13.32 0.30
C GLY A 111 9.01 13.93 1.61
N MET A 112 9.66 13.53 2.70
CA MET A 112 9.34 13.94 4.07
C MET A 112 10.61 14.22 4.86
N ASP A 113 10.55 15.19 5.75
CA ASP A 113 11.58 15.41 6.76
C ASP A 113 11.36 14.50 7.99
N GLU A 114 12.32 14.48 8.91
CA GLU A 114 12.24 13.67 10.13
C GLU A 114 11.02 14.01 11.00
N LYS A 115 10.58 15.27 11.00
CA LYS A 115 9.39 15.71 11.74
C LYS A 115 8.14 15.09 11.14
N ALA A 116 7.99 15.16 9.82
CA ALA A 116 6.85 14.56 9.11
C ALA A 116 6.80 13.03 9.30
N ILE A 117 7.95 12.35 9.23
CA ILE A 117 8.03 10.90 9.47
C ILE A 117 7.58 10.53 10.89
N LYS A 118 7.94 11.33 11.90
CA LYS A 118 7.51 11.09 13.30
C LYS A 118 6.01 11.19 13.50
N HIS A 119 5.37 12.09 12.75
CA HIS A 119 3.94 12.41 12.89
C HIS A 119 3.06 11.76 11.83
N ILE A 120 3.62 11.01 10.88
CA ILE A 120 2.88 10.45 9.73
C ILE A 120 1.68 9.57 10.14
N TYR A 121 1.74 8.98 11.31
CA TYR A 121 0.67 8.14 11.87
C TYR A 121 -0.35 8.89 12.73
N ASP A 122 -0.11 10.18 12.99
CA ASP A 122 -1.02 10.97 13.81
C ASP A 122 -2.29 11.27 13.02
N LYS A 123 -3.44 11.13 13.67
CA LYS A 123 -4.72 11.41 13.03
C LYS A 123 -4.79 12.87 12.65
N PHE A 124 -5.31 13.13 11.45
CA PHE A 124 -5.46 14.48 10.89
C PHE A 124 -4.13 15.21 10.61
N TYR A 125 -3.00 14.52 10.76
CA TYR A 125 -1.73 15.11 10.40
C TYR A 125 -1.61 15.24 8.88
N GLN A 126 -1.33 16.44 8.44
CA GLN A 126 -0.98 16.79 7.07
C GLN A 126 0.31 17.59 7.16
N GLY A 127 1.37 17.10 6.53
CA GLY A 127 2.64 17.84 6.51
C GLY A 127 2.44 19.25 5.92
N ASP A 128 3.38 20.16 6.20
CA ASP A 128 3.37 21.58 5.77
C ASP A 128 3.45 21.76 4.23
N THR A 129 2.72 20.98 3.48
CA THR A 129 2.54 21.19 2.05
C THR A 129 1.47 22.26 1.86
N SER A 130 1.93 23.50 1.71
CA SER A 130 1.14 24.73 1.55
C SER A 130 0.23 24.77 0.30
N HIS A 131 -0.10 23.65 -0.32
CA HIS A 131 -0.98 23.56 -1.48
C HIS A 131 -1.95 22.39 -1.34
N SER A 132 -3.19 22.68 -0.96
CA SER A 132 -4.47 22.00 -1.28
C SER A 132 -4.40 20.50 -1.70
N THR A 133 -3.66 19.68 -0.99
CA THR A 133 -3.70 18.24 -1.27
C THR A 133 -4.92 17.64 -0.57
N GLU A 134 -5.89 17.16 -1.34
CA GLU A 134 -7.08 16.45 -0.84
C GLU A 134 -6.68 15.28 0.06
N GLY A 135 -7.38 15.15 1.18
CA GLY A 135 -7.23 14.05 2.14
C GLY A 135 -7.37 14.56 3.57
N ASN A 136 -7.84 13.70 4.47
CA ASN A 136 -8.14 14.06 5.85
C ASN A 136 -7.05 13.66 6.86
N GLY A 137 -5.88 13.18 6.41
CA GLY A 137 -4.79 12.75 7.30
C GLY A 137 -5.10 11.50 8.14
N LEU A 138 -6.03 10.66 7.71
CA LEU A 138 -6.42 9.43 8.44
C LEU A 138 -5.87 8.15 7.81
N GLY A 139 -5.44 8.18 6.55
CA GLY A 139 -4.99 7.00 5.82
C GLY A 139 -3.83 6.28 6.50
N MET A 140 -2.81 7.01 6.92
CA MET A 140 -1.65 6.42 7.58
C MET A 140 -1.93 5.95 9.02
N ALA A 141 -2.84 6.61 9.74
CA ALA A 141 -3.33 6.13 11.03
C ALA A 141 -4.08 4.78 10.88
N LEU A 142 -4.89 4.63 9.83
CA LEU A 142 -5.54 3.39 9.47
C LEU A 142 -4.52 2.29 9.13
N VAL A 143 -3.53 2.61 8.32
CA VAL A 143 -2.43 1.68 7.98
C VAL A 143 -1.74 1.19 9.24
N LYS A 144 -1.30 2.07 10.13
CA LYS A 144 -0.68 1.70 11.41
C LYS A 144 -1.54 0.72 12.19
N ARG A 145 -2.84 1.02 12.33
CA ARG A 145 -3.76 0.17 13.09
C ARG A 145 -3.93 -1.21 12.47
N ILE A 146 -3.99 -1.31 11.14
CA ILE A 146 -4.06 -2.60 10.44
C ILE A 146 -2.78 -3.40 10.65
N LEU A 147 -1.61 -2.78 10.53
CA LEU A 147 -0.32 -3.46 10.75
C LEU A 147 -0.22 -4.02 12.16
N GLU A 148 -0.62 -3.26 13.19
CA GLU A 148 -0.71 -3.75 14.57
C GLU A 148 -1.62 -4.99 14.72
N LEU A 149 -2.78 -4.99 14.05
CA LEU A 149 -3.74 -6.09 14.11
C LEU A 149 -3.30 -7.34 13.35
N THR A 150 -2.51 -7.17 12.29
CA THR A 150 -2.03 -8.27 11.44
C THR A 150 -0.63 -8.76 11.84
N GLY A 151 0.02 -8.10 12.80
CA GLY A 151 1.40 -8.42 13.20
C GLY A 151 2.43 -8.09 12.14
N ALA A 152 2.08 -7.20 11.19
CA ALA A 152 2.99 -6.71 10.16
C ALA A 152 3.77 -5.48 10.65
N GLU A 153 4.93 -5.24 10.04
CA GLU A 153 5.79 -4.10 10.34
C GLU A 153 5.88 -3.18 9.12
N MET A 154 6.14 -1.89 9.32
CA MET A 154 6.45 -0.98 8.23
C MET A 154 7.75 -0.22 8.48
N GLN A 155 8.58 -0.16 7.44
CA GLN A 155 9.78 0.65 7.37
C GLN A 155 9.51 1.83 6.44
N ILE A 156 10.01 3.01 6.79
CA ILE A 156 9.83 4.25 6.01
C ILE A 156 11.19 4.88 5.80
N GLU A 157 11.54 5.08 4.53
CA GLU A 157 12.70 5.85 4.12
C GLU A 157 12.21 7.01 3.28
N SER A 158 12.58 8.25 3.64
CA SER A 158 12.17 9.43 2.90
C SER A 158 13.19 10.55 3.05
N THR A 159 13.32 11.33 2.00
CA THR A 159 14.17 12.52 1.97
C THR A 159 13.44 13.63 1.25
N PRO A 160 13.36 14.85 1.83
CA PRO A 160 12.74 15.99 1.17
C PRO A 160 13.27 16.19 -0.25
N GLY A 161 12.37 16.33 -1.21
CA GLY A 161 12.69 16.54 -2.63
C GLY A 161 13.21 15.32 -3.40
N LYS A 162 13.28 14.13 -2.75
CA LYS A 162 13.75 12.89 -3.42
C LYS A 162 12.71 11.78 -3.46
N GLY A 163 11.60 11.94 -2.71
CA GLY A 163 10.54 10.95 -2.61
C GLY A 163 10.58 10.13 -1.33
N SER A 164 9.77 9.07 -1.32
CA SER A 164 9.59 8.18 -0.17
C SER A 164 9.56 6.71 -0.59
N ALA A 165 9.97 5.84 0.31
CA ALA A 165 9.81 4.39 0.20
C ALA A 165 9.12 3.86 1.46
N PHE A 166 7.98 3.21 1.27
CA PHE A 166 7.22 2.55 2.32
C PHE A 166 7.32 1.04 2.12
N THR A 167 7.94 0.33 3.06
CA THR A 167 8.12 -1.12 2.97
C THR A 167 7.34 -1.83 4.08
N VAL A 168 6.33 -2.60 3.69
CA VAL A 168 5.57 -3.46 4.61
C VAL A 168 6.22 -4.84 4.64
N VAL A 169 6.42 -5.35 5.86
CA VAL A 169 7.05 -6.65 6.12
C VAL A 169 6.00 -7.60 6.70
N LEU A 170 5.74 -8.69 5.98
CA LEU A 170 4.76 -9.72 6.36
C LEU A 170 5.47 -11.05 6.66
N PRO A 171 4.93 -11.88 7.57
CA PRO A 171 5.36 -13.26 7.69
C PRO A 171 5.05 -14.05 6.41
N ARG A 172 5.97 -14.91 5.99
CA ARG A 172 5.76 -15.80 4.84
C ARG A 172 5.17 -17.12 5.27
N GLU A 173 4.12 -17.56 4.59
CA GLU A 173 3.61 -18.92 4.70
C GLU A 173 4.25 -19.87 3.68
N ASN A 174 4.50 -21.12 4.12
CA ASN A 174 5.04 -22.16 3.25
C ASN A 174 3.95 -22.77 2.35
N LYS A 175 4.34 -23.13 1.13
CA LYS A 175 3.47 -23.72 0.09
C LYS A 175 2.64 -24.94 0.51
N GLN A 176 2.97 -25.59 1.60
CA GLN A 176 2.34 -26.88 2.01
C GLN A 176 0.91 -26.72 2.58
N ASN A 177 0.49 -25.53 3.01
CA ASN A 177 -0.87 -25.27 3.53
C ASN A 177 -1.88 -24.84 2.45
N ARG A 178 -1.63 -25.17 1.18
CA ARG A 178 -2.42 -24.73 0.03
C ARG A 178 -3.72 -25.50 -0.10
N HIS A 179 -4.83 -24.98 0.40
CA HIS A 179 -6.15 -25.47 -0.04
C HIS A 179 -7.01 -24.45 -0.80
N CYS A 180 -6.60 -23.19 -0.95
CA CYS A 180 -7.44 -22.13 -1.54
C CYS A 180 -6.73 -21.09 -2.43
N ALA A 181 -5.62 -21.39 -3.08
CA ALA A 181 -4.94 -20.38 -3.92
C ALA A 181 -5.07 -20.71 -5.42
N GLY A 182 -6.11 -20.26 -6.02
CA GLY A 182 -6.28 -20.35 -7.47
C GLY A 182 -7.32 -19.38 -7.98
N ARG A 183 -6.88 -18.31 -8.68
CA ARG A 183 -7.54 -17.75 -9.86
C ARG A 183 -6.95 -16.44 -10.42
N TYR A 184 -5.95 -15.79 -9.80
CA TYR A 184 -5.56 -14.43 -10.22
C TYR A 184 -4.23 -14.29 -10.98
N THR A 185 -3.42 -15.34 -11.09
CA THR A 185 -2.03 -15.25 -11.59
C THR A 185 -1.88 -15.01 -13.10
N ALA A 186 -2.86 -15.40 -13.93
CA ALA A 186 -2.76 -15.25 -15.39
C ALA A 186 -3.08 -13.82 -15.87
N GLN A 187 -3.98 -13.13 -15.20
CA GLN A 187 -4.44 -11.80 -15.59
C GLN A 187 -3.42 -10.71 -15.27
N CYS A 188 -2.67 -10.85 -14.17
CA CYS A 188 -1.62 -9.91 -13.77
C CYS A 188 -0.41 -9.96 -14.71
N ARG A 189 0.00 -11.15 -15.18
CA ARG A 189 1.12 -11.27 -16.13
C ARG A 189 0.85 -10.61 -17.46
N SER A 190 -0.38 -10.67 -17.98
CA SER A 190 -0.71 -10.01 -19.24
C SER A 190 -0.74 -8.50 -19.11
N PHE A 191 -1.12 -7.98 -17.94
CA PHE A 191 -1.20 -6.54 -17.69
C PHE A 191 0.21 -5.92 -17.60
N PHE A 192 1.11 -6.48 -16.80
CA PHE A 192 2.47 -5.92 -16.67
C PHE A 192 3.38 -6.20 -17.87
N ASN A 193 3.18 -7.28 -18.62
CA ASN A 193 3.91 -7.53 -19.88
C ASN A 193 3.52 -6.53 -21.00
N PHE A 194 2.37 -5.87 -20.89
CA PHE A 194 1.94 -4.85 -21.84
C PHE A 194 2.72 -3.54 -21.69
N PHE A 195 3.23 -3.22 -20.49
CA PHE A 195 4.01 -2.00 -20.23
C PHE A 195 5.53 -2.17 -20.37
N GLN A 196 6.03 -3.39 -20.60
CA GLN A 196 7.47 -3.65 -20.84
C GLN A 196 7.84 -3.71 -22.34
N ASN A 197 6.91 -3.47 -23.27
CA ASN A 197 7.11 -3.35 -24.71
C ASN A 197 6.73 -1.94 -25.18
#